data_0ea9b5cfaaec06b2002e18dada819115
#
_entry.id   0ea9b5cfaaec06b2002e18dada819115
#
_cell.length_a   1.000
_cell.length_b   1.000
_cell.length_c   1.000
_cell.angle_alpha   90.00
_cell.angle_beta   90.00
_cell.angle_gamma   90.00
#
_symmetry.space_group_name_H-M   'P 1'
#
loop_
_entity.id
_entity.type
_entity.pdbx_description
1 polymer ?
#
loop_
_entity_poly.entity_id
_entity_poly.type
_entity_poly.pdbx_seq_one_letter_code
_entity_poly.pdbx_strand_id
1 'polypeptide(L)'
;IFLIGLTITAFSVLYRNLRTQQRLTNIKNDFISNITHELKTPISTVSVAIEAIKNFNVLQQPERTKEYLDIAGNELNRLSMLVDKVLKLSMFEKQETELKYEQFDLQQLATEVIDSMGLQFEKAKAKVNLHSSGNRFIITADQLHITSVLYNLLDNALKYSKDKPLIDVSISCKENECVLKVKDNGIGIPVEFKNKIFEKFFRVPTDNRHNIKGYGLGLSYVAHIVQQHRGTITVHSEPDSGTEFTIKLPLTHEEN
;
A
#
# COMPACT_ATOMS: atom_id res chain seq x y z
N ILE A 1 23.55 -43.01 10.98
CA ILE A 1 22.40 -42.69 10.08
C ILE A 1 21.65 -41.45 10.63
N PHE A 2 21.29 -41.40 11.92
CA PHE A 2 20.53 -40.31 12.54
C PHE A 2 21.30 -38.97 12.47
N LEU A 3 22.59 -38.95 12.79
CA LEU A 3 23.44 -37.74 12.70
C LEU A 3 23.56 -37.22 11.26
N ILE A 4 23.66 -38.09 10.27
CA ILE A 4 23.72 -37.70 8.85
C ILE A 4 22.38 -37.09 8.42
N GLY A 5 21.26 -37.66 8.84
CA GLY A 5 19.93 -37.10 8.56
C GLY A 5 19.77 -35.70 9.19
N LEU A 6 20.24 -35.51 10.43
CA LEU A 6 20.20 -34.21 11.12
C LEU A 6 21.05 -33.16 10.42
N THR A 7 22.27 -33.51 9.97
CA THR A 7 23.14 -32.56 9.25
C THR A 7 22.58 -32.18 7.90
N ILE A 8 21.99 -33.11 7.14
CA ILE A 8 21.35 -32.83 5.85
C ILE A 8 20.15 -31.89 6.04
N THR A 9 19.30 -32.13 7.04
CA THR A 9 18.15 -31.25 7.33
C THR A 9 18.60 -29.86 7.77
N ALA A 10 19.60 -29.74 8.67
CA ALA A 10 20.15 -28.48 9.08
C ALA A 10 20.76 -27.70 7.90
N PHE A 11 21.54 -28.38 7.05
CA PHE A 11 22.10 -27.76 5.86
C PHE A 11 21.03 -27.31 4.84
N SER A 12 19.98 -28.13 4.66
CA SER A 12 18.87 -27.76 3.77
C SER A 12 18.12 -26.53 4.29
N VAL A 13 17.86 -26.43 5.61
CA VAL A 13 17.23 -25.26 6.22
C VAL A 13 18.12 -24.02 6.09
N LEU A 14 19.43 -24.16 6.38
CA LEU A 14 20.39 -23.07 6.24
C LEU A 14 20.47 -22.56 4.78
N TYR A 15 20.57 -23.47 3.83
CA TYR A 15 20.62 -23.16 2.40
C TYR A 15 19.34 -22.43 1.93
N ARG A 16 18.16 -22.88 2.38
CA ARG A 16 16.88 -22.21 2.07
C ARG A 16 16.84 -20.80 2.65
N ASN A 17 17.30 -20.63 3.91
CA ASN A 17 17.35 -19.32 4.56
C ASN A 17 18.31 -18.37 3.84
N LEU A 18 19.51 -18.83 3.48
CA LEU A 18 20.48 -18.03 2.72
C LEU A 18 19.93 -17.60 1.34
N ARG A 19 19.28 -18.51 0.61
CA ARG A 19 18.64 -18.17 -0.67
C ARG A 19 17.53 -17.13 -0.50
N THR A 20 16.72 -17.27 0.55
CA THR A 20 15.65 -16.30 0.85
C THR A 20 16.25 -14.92 1.18
N GLN A 21 17.30 -14.87 2.00
CA GLN A 21 17.99 -13.62 2.31
C GLN A 21 18.63 -12.98 1.08
N GLN A 22 19.32 -13.75 0.24
CA GLN A 22 19.89 -13.24 -1.01
C GLN A 22 18.82 -12.69 -1.95
N ARG A 23 17.70 -13.39 -2.08
CA ARG A 23 16.56 -12.92 -2.88
C ARG A 23 16.02 -11.59 -2.35
N LEU A 24 15.82 -11.47 -1.04
CA LEU A 24 15.35 -10.22 -0.40
C LEU A 24 16.35 -9.08 -0.62
N THR A 25 17.65 -9.34 -0.49
CA THR A 25 18.71 -8.35 -0.73
C THR A 25 18.70 -7.88 -2.19
N ASN A 26 18.57 -8.78 -3.15
CA ASN A 26 18.51 -8.42 -4.57
C ASN A 26 17.27 -7.56 -4.88
N ILE A 27 16.09 -7.96 -4.39
CA ILE A 27 14.85 -7.20 -4.57
C ILE A 27 14.96 -5.82 -3.92
N LYS A 28 15.59 -5.72 -2.74
CA LYS A 28 15.88 -4.43 -2.08
C LYS A 28 16.78 -3.54 -2.94
N ASN A 29 17.85 -4.09 -3.50
CA ASN A 29 18.78 -3.35 -4.35
C ASN A 29 18.08 -2.88 -5.65
N ASP A 30 17.29 -3.74 -6.27
CA ASP A 30 16.46 -3.40 -7.44
C ASP A 30 15.46 -2.30 -7.11
N PHE A 31 14.83 -2.36 -5.93
CA PHE A 31 13.93 -1.32 -5.44
C PHE A 31 14.65 0.02 -5.29
N ILE A 32 15.83 0.06 -4.63
CA ILE A 32 16.63 1.28 -4.44
C ILE A 32 17.02 1.86 -5.80
N SER A 33 17.48 1.02 -6.73
CA SER A 33 17.84 1.42 -8.08
C SER A 33 16.65 2.03 -8.82
N ASN A 34 15.51 1.36 -8.80
CA ASN A 34 14.28 1.81 -9.46
C ASN A 34 13.76 3.14 -8.86
N ILE A 35 13.76 3.28 -7.53
CA ILE A 35 13.38 4.53 -6.88
C ILE A 35 14.33 5.66 -7.27
N THR A 36 15.63 5.41 -7.28
CA THR A 36 16.61 6.42 -7.69
C THR A 36 16.31 6.92 -9.09
N HIS A 37 16.01 6.03 -10.02
CA HIS A 37 15.59 6.39 -11.38
C HIS A 37 14.24 7.13 -11.41
N GLU A 38 13.26 6.66 -10.64
CA GLU A 38 11.93 7.31 -10.58
C GLU A 38 11.96 8.68 -9.89
N LEU A 39 12.92 8.96 -9.00
CA LEU A 39 13.14 10.27 -8.41
C LEU A 39 13.86 11.22 -9.38
N LYS A 40 14.79 10.72 -10.17
CA LYS A 40 15.58 11.55 -11.10
C LYS A 40 14.71 12.20 -12.17
N THR A 41 13.72 11.49 -12.70
CA THR A 41 12.84 11.99 -13.78
C THR A 41 12.03 13.22 -13.36
N PRO A 42 11.22 13.21 -12.28
CA PRO A 42 10.46 14.38 -11.86
C PRO A 42 11.36 15.55 -11.46
N ILE A 43 12.51 15.28 -10.81
CA ILE A 43 13.48 16.32 -10.49
C ILE A 43 13.96 17.02 -11.76
N SER A 44 14.34 16.26 -12.79
CA SER A 44 14.76 16.81 -14.06
C SER A 44 13.65 17.62 -14.75
N THR A 45 12.41 17.13 -14.73
CA THR A 45 11.25 17.81 -15.32
C THR A 45 10.98 19.15 -14.61
N VAL A 46 11.00 19.17 -13.27
CA VAL A 46 10.86 20.41 -12.48
C VAL A 46 11.99 21.39 -12.81
N SER A 47 13.24 20.91 -12.89
CA SER A 47 14.39 21.75 -13.23
C SER A 47 14.25 22.40 -14.60
N VAL A 48 13.82 21.62 -15.62
CA VAL A 48 13.58 22.13 -16.98
C VAL A 48 12.43 23.15 -16.99
N ALA A 49 11.34 22.90 -16.28
CA ALA A 49 10.21 23.82 -16.18
C ALA A 49 10.64 25.17 -15.57
N ILE A 50 11.41 25.13 -14.48
CA ILE A 50 11.95 26.32 -13.83
C ILE A 50 12.93 27.06 -14.75
N GLU A 51 13.81 26.34 -15.45
CA GLU A 51 14.77 26.89 -16.37
C GLU A 51 14.08 27.59 -17.56
N ALA A 52 13.01 26.95 -18.09
CA ALA A 52 12.19 27.55 -19.14
C ALA A 52 11.56 28.90 -18.69
N ILE A 53 11.02 28.94 -17.47
CA ILE A 53 10.46 30.20 -16.92
C ILE A 53 11.52 31.27 -16.78
N LYS A 54 12.76 30.90 -16.35
CA LYS A 54 13.85 31.87 -16.12
C LYS A 54 14.47 32.42 -17.40
N ASN A 55 14.70 31.58 -18.41
CA ASN A 55 15.61 31.89 -19.51
C ASN A 55 14.92 32.18 -20.83
N PHE A 56 13.63 31.85 -21.02
CA PHE A 56 12.96 31.95 -22.32
C PHE A 56 11.84 33.01 -22.39
N ASN A 57 11.89 34.06 -21.57
CA ASN A 57 10.87 35.11 -21.51
C ASN A 57 9.42 34.59 -21.29
N VAL A 58 9.29 33.40 -20.73
CA VAL A 58 7.99 32.76 -20.46
C VAL A 58 7.19 33.59 -19.46
N LEU A 59 7.83 34.30 -18.56
CA LEU A 59 7.18 35.24 -17.62
C LEU A 59 6.31 36.31 -18.30
N GLN A 60 6.57 36.62 -19.56
CA GLN A 60 5.77 37.55 -20.35
C GLN A 60 4.56 36.88 -21.03
N GLN A 61 4.42 35.55 -20.86
CA GLN A 61 3.35 34.71 -21.43
C GLN A 61 2.60 33.99 -20.29
N PRO A 62 1.56 34.62 -19.70
CA PRO A 62 0.88 34.10 -18.50
C PRO A 62 0.38 32.67 -18.64
N GLU A 63 -0.14 32.30 -19.80
CA GLU A 63 -0.64 30.93 -20.07
C GLU A 63 0.49 29.91 -20.02
N ARG A 64 1.63 30.18 -20.63
CA ARG A 64 2.79 29.28 -20.60
C ARG A 64 3.44 29.23 -19.23
N THR A 65 3.48 30.36 -18.52
CA THR A 65 3.97 30.40 -17.14
C THR A 65 3.13 29.48 -16.26
N LYS A 66 1.79 29.55 -16.39
CA LYS A 66 0.88 28.69 -15.67
C LYS A 66 1.09 27.22 -16.02
N GLU A 67 1.22 26.88 -17.31
CA GLU A 67 1.47 25.52 -17.77
C GLU A 67 2.74 24.91 -17.13
N TYR A 68 3.86 25.64 -17.15
CA TYR A 68 5.11 25.17 -16.54
C TYR A 68 5.02 25.05 -15.02
N LEU A 69 4.29 25.94 -14.34
CA LEU A 69 4.04 25.86 -12.90
C LEU A 69 3.16 24.66 -12.56
N ASP A 70 2.14 24.37 -13.37
CA ASP A 70 1.27 23.19 -13.20
C ASP A 70 2.07 21.89 -13.39
N ILE A 71 2.94 21.83 -14.40
CA ILE A 71 3.86 20.70 -14.62
C ILE A 71 4.76 20.51 -13.39
N ALA A 72 5.41 21.58 -12.91
CA ALA A 72 6.30 21.52 -11.77
C ALA A 72 5.56 21.09 -10.50
N GLY A 73 4.36 21.60 -10.25
CA GLY A 73 3.51 21.25 -9.11
C GLY A 73 3.10 19.76 -9.13
N ASN A 74 2.69 19.26 -10.29
CA ASN A 74 2.33 17.84 -10.46
C ASN A 74 3.53 16.92 -10.20
N GLU A 75 4.72 17.26 -10.68
CA GLU A 75 5.91 16.46 -10.46
C GLU A 75 6.41 16.53 -9.01
N LEU A 76 6.26 17.67 -8.32
CA LEU A 76 6.54 17.78 -6.87
C LEU A 76 5.59 16.91 -6.05
N ASN A 77 4.31 16.88 -6.37
CA ASN A 77 3.35 15.97 -5.73
C ASN A 77 3.74 14.50 -5.95
N ARG A 78 4.19 14.16 -7.16
CA ARG A 78 4.68 12.83 -7.47
C ARG A 78 5.93 12.47 -6.66
N LEU A 79 6.86 13.41 -6.50
CA LEU A 79 8.05 13.28 -5.65
C LEU A 79 7.67 13.01 -4.19
N SER A 80 6.74 13.79 -3.63
CA SER A 80 6.24 13.59 -2.27
C SER A 80 5.72 12.16 -2.07
N MET A 81 4.90 11.65 -3.00
CA MET A 81 4.41 10.28 -2.93
C MET A 81 5.54 9.22 -3.02
N LEU A 82 6.61 9.49 -3.76
CA LEU A 82 7.77 8.58 -3.85
C LEU A 82 8.57 8.60 -2.54
N VAL A 83 8.78 9.76 -1.94
CA VAL A 83 9.45 9.91 -0.64
C VAL A 83 8.67 9.15 0.45
N ASP A 84 7.35 9.29 0.49
CA ASP A 84 6.51 8.55 1.45
C ASP A 84 6.65 7.03 1.28
N LYS A 85 6.78 6.53 0.04
CA LYS A 85 7.04 5.10 -0.22
C LYS A 85 8.40 4.65 0.32
N VAL A 86 9.44 5.49 0.18
CA VAL A 86 10.78 5.21 0.72
C VAL A 86 10.79 5.21 2.24
N LEU A 87 10.13 6.21 2.85
CA LEU A 87 10.01 6.31 4.30
C LEU A 87 9.27 5.10 4.89
N LYS A 88 8.19 4.67 4.26
CA LYS A 88 7.47 3.43 4.63
C LYS A 88 8.40 2.21 4.58
N LEU A 89 9.28 2.12 3.58
CA LEU A 89 10.28 1.04 3.53
C LEU A 89 11.30 1.12 4.67
N SER A 90 11.82 2.31 4.95
CA SER A 90 12.80 2.53 6.03
C SER A 90 12.23 2.18 7.41
N MET A 91 10.96 2.49 7.65
CA MET A 91 10.24 2.08 8.87
C MET A 91 10.13 0.56 9.00
N PHE A 92 10.03 -0.16 7.86
CA PHE A 92 10.02 -1.62 7.84
C PHE A 92 11.34 -2.27 8.23
N GLU A 93 12.47 -1.59 8.01
CA GLU A 93 13.79 -2.12 8.38
C GLU A 93 14.08 -1.99 9.87
N LYS A 94 13.62 -0.91 10.48
CA LYS A 94 13.63 -0.75 11.93
C LYS A 94 12.38 -1.44 12.47
N GLN A 95 12.51 -2.61 13.03
CA GLN A 95 11.40 -3.42 13.60
C GLN A 95 10.63 -2.72 14.75
N GLU A 96 10.95 -1.49 15.08
CA GLU A 96 10.35 -0.69 16.14
C GLU A 96 9.61 0.50 15.50
N THR A 97 8.37 0.29 15.11
CA THR A 97 7.45 1.39 14.86
C THR A 97 6.84 1.76 16.22
N GLU A 98 7.27 2.87 16.80
CA GLU A 98 6.55 3.45 17.95
C GLU A 98 5.17 3.88 17.48
N LEU A 99 4.14 3.11 17.83
CA LEU A 99 2.76 3.44 17.51
C LEU A 99 2.24 4.50 18.50
N LYS A 100 1.58 5.52 17.96
CA LYS A 100 0.88 6.54 18.75
C LYS A 100 -0.60 6.19 18.83
N TYR A 101 -0.99 5.55 19.91
CA TYR A 101 -2.38 5.16 20.11
C TYR A 101 -3.24 6.36 20.48
N GLU A 102 -4.32 6.57 19.75
CA GLU A 102 -5.34 7.58 20.03
C GLU A 102 -6.74 7.02 19.73
N GLN A 103 -7.75 7.64 20.31
CA GLN A 103 -9.14 7.28 20.06
C GLN A 103 -9.68 8.07 18.87
N PHE A 104 -10.20 7.36 17.87
CA PHE A 104 -10.84 7.98 16.72
C PHE A 104 -11.97 7.11 16.17
N ASP A 105 -12.84 7.72 15.37
CA ASP A 105 -13.93 7.03 14.68
C ASP A 105 -13.44 6.44 13.37
N LEU A 106 -13.44 5.09 13.27
CA LEU A 106 -12.97 4.37 12.09
C LEU A 106 -13.87 4.61 10.86
N GLN A 107 -15.17 4.85 11.06
CA GLN A 107 -16.09 5.16 9.98
C GLN A 107 -15.78 6.55 9.38
N GLN A 108 -15.57 7.54 10.26
CA GLN A 108 -15.17 8.88 9.82
C GLN A 108 -13.84 8.82 9.07
N LEU A 109 -12.85 8.15 9.61
CA LEU A 109 -11.54 7.97 8.95
C LEU A 109 -11.68 7.33 7.57
N ALA A 110 -12.49 6.27 7.44
CA ALA A 110 -12.71 5.62 6.15
C ALA A 110 -13.38 6.58 5.15
N THR A 111 -14.32 7.41 5.58
CA THR A 111 -14.95 8.43 4.74
C THR A 111 -13.92 9.44 4.25
N GLU A 112 -13.10 9.98 5.15
CA GLU A 112 -12.05 10.96 4.82
C GLU A 112 -11.02 10.39 3.80
N VAL A 113 -10.62 9.12 3.97
CA VAL A 113 -9.72 8.45 3.01
C VAL A 113 -10.38 8.26 1.65
N ILE A 114 -11.64 7.82 1.60
CA ILE A 114 -12.38 7.64 0.34
C ILE A 114 -12.52 9.00 -0.36
N ASP A 115 -12.89 10.05 0.34
CA ASP A 115 -13.04 11.40 -0.21
C ASP A 115 -11.71 11.94 -0.76
N SER A 116 -10.61 11.72 -0.05
CA SER A 116 -9.27 12.13 -0.48
C SER A 116 -8.79 11.42 -1.76
N MET A 117 -9.33 10.23 -2.05
CA MET A 117 -9.06 9.47 -3.27
C MET A 117 -10.08 9.75 -4.39
N GLY A 118 -11.04 10.65 -4.20
CA GLY A 118 -12.16 10.91 -5.11
C GLY A 118 -11.74 11.15 -6.57
N LEU A 119 -10.74 12.00 -6.80
CA LEU A 119 -10.20 12.25 -8.15
C LEU A 119 -9.61 10.99 -8.80
N GLN A 120 -9.03 10.09 -8.02
CA GLN A 120 -8.46 8.84 -8.53
C GLN A 120 -9.59 7.88 -8.93
N PHE A 121 -10.63 7.80 -8.10
CA PHE A 121 -11.83 7.01 -8.40
C PHE A 121 -12.57 7.53 -9.63
N GLU A 122 -12.72 8.85 -9.75
CA GLU A 122 -13.34 9.47 -10.91
C GLU A 122 -12.58 9.18 -12.20
N LYS A 123 -11.25 9.38 -12.21
CA LYS A 123 -10.39 9.04 -13.36
C LYS A 123 -10.49 7.57 -13.77
N ALA A 124 -10.59 6.68 -12.80
CA ALA A 124 -10.76 5.24 -13.04
C ALA A 124 -12.21 4.83 -13.33
N LYS A 125 -13.17 5.76 -13.26
CA LYS A 125 -14.62 5.50 -13.33
C LYS A 125 -15.05 4.43 -12.31
N ALA A 126 -14.42 4.44 -11.14
CA ALA A 126 -14.67 3.51 -10.06
C ALA A 126 -15.93 3.92 -9.26
N LYS A 127 -16.71 2.93 -8.83
CA LYS A 127 -17.78 3.11 -7.85
C LYS A 127 -17.30 2.58 -6.51
N VAL A 128 -17.33 3.43 -5.49
CA VAL A 128 -16.97 3.06 -4.11
C VAL A 128 -18.20 3.18 -3.24
N ASN A 129 -18.50 2.13 -2.49
CA ASN A 129 -19.60 2.11 -1.52
C ASN A 129 -19.00 1.93 -0.13
N LEU A 130 -19.49 2.70 0.86
CA LEU A 130 -19.15 2.52 2.28
C LEU A 130 -20.40 2.06 3.02
N HIS A 131 -20.29 0.93 3.71
CA HIS A 131 -21.34 0.36 4.54
C HIS A 131 -20.85 0.24 5.98
N SER A 132 -21.64 0.69 6.94
CA SER A 132 -21.32 0.55 8.35
C SER A 132 -22.47 -0.13 9.11
N SER A 133 -22.14 -1.04 10.01
CA SER A 133 -23.09 -1.74 10.87
C SER A 133 -22.58 -1.81 12.30
N GLY A 134 -23.36 -1.33 13.23
CA GLY A 134 -23.01 -1.20 14.65
C GLY A 134 -23.39 0.16 15.20
N ASN A 135 -23.24 0.34 16.53
CA ASN A 135 -23.64 1.56 17.21
C ASN A 135 -22.45 2.48 17.56
N ARG A 136 -21.23 1.98 17.49
CA ARG A 136 -20.02 2.72 17.88
C ARG A 136 -18.83 2.21 17.06
N PHE A 137 -18.12 3.13 16.42
CA PHE A 137 -16.97 2.85 15.58
C PHE A 137 -15.67 3.40 16.15
N ILE A 138 -15.65 3.76 17.43
CA ILE A 138 -14.46 4.28 18.11
C ILE A 138 -13.50 3.12 18.39
N ILE A 139 -12.27 3.24 17.91
CA ILE A 139 -11.17 2.32 18.19
C ILE A 139 -9.99 3.07 18.82
N THR A 140 -9.14 2.37 19.55
CA THR A 140 -7.85 2.88 20.04
C THR A 140 -6.72 2.31 19.19
N ALA A 141 -6.15 3.12 18.31
CA ALA A 141 -5.15 2.69 17.34
C ALA A 141 -4.28 3.89 16.91
N ASP A 142 -3.25 3.66 16.12
CA ASP A 142 -2.50 4.72 15.47
C ASP A 142 -3.25 5.16 14.19
N GLN A 143 -3.89 6.35 14.27
CA GLN A 143 -4.72 6.88 13.19
C GLN A 143 -3.93 7.03 11.87
N LEU A 144 -2.69 7.51 11.91
CA LEU A 144 -1.86 7.71 10.73
C LEU A 144 -1.56 6.38 10.02
N HIS A 145 -1.24 5.35 10.80
CA HIS A 145 -0.95 4.03 10.27
C HIS A 145 -2.22 3.34 9.75
N ILE A 146 -3.37 3.45 10.43
CA ILE A 146 -4.65 2.91 9.94
C ILE A 146 -5.12 3.65 8.67
N THR A 147 -4.93 4.97 8.58
CA THR A 147 -5.14 5.74 7.33
C THR A 147 -4.32 5.14 6.19
N SER A 148 -3.04 4.87 6.44
CA SER A 148 -2.14 4.27 5.44
C SER A 148 -2.56 2.85 5.05
N VAL A 149 -3.10 2.05 5.97
CA VAL A 149 -3.66 0.71 5.70
C VAL A 149 -4.83 0.81 4.73
N LEU A 150 -5.81 1.68 5.02
CA LEU A 150 -6.96 1.92 4.14
C LEU A 150 -6.53 2.37 2.74
N TYR A 151 -5.62 3.33 2.68
CA TYR A 151 -5.06 3.82 1.41
C TYR A 151 -4.45 2.70 0.58
N ASN A 152 -3.64 1.83 1.20
CA ASN A 152 -3.01 0.70 0.49
C ASN A 152 -4.03 -0.30 -0.04
N LEU A 153 -5.09 -0.60 0.70
CA LEU A 153 -6.13 -1.53 0.27
C LEU A 153 -6.96 -0.94 -0.87
N LEU A 154 -7.37 0.33 -0.78
CA LEU A 154 -8.13 1.03 -1.82
C LEU A 154 -7.31 1.23 -3.11
N ASP A 155 -6.02 1.59 -2.99
CA ASP A 155 -5.11 1.71 -4.13
C ASP A 155 -4.89 0.37 -4.82
N ASN A 156 -4.78 -0.73 -4.05
CA ASN A 156 -4.72 -2.08 -4.63
C ASN A 156 -6.04 -2.45 -5.32
N ALA A 157 -7.18 -2.16 -4.72
CA ALA A 157 -8.49 -2.40 -5.33
C ALA A 157 -8.62 -1.68 -6.68
N LEU A 158 -8.16 -0.42 -6.79
CA LEU A 158 -8.12 0.31 -8.06
C LEU A 158 -7.15 -0.30 -9.07
N LYS A 159 -5.94 -0.62 -8.65
CA LYS A 159 -4.86 -1.10 -9.55
C LYS A 159 -5.15 -2.45 -10.17
N TYR A 160 -5.81 -3.32 -9.42
CA TYR A 160 -6.08 -4.69 -9.84
C TYR A 160 -7.52 -4.91 -10.29
N SER A 161 -8.32 -3.86 -10.35
CA SER A 161 -9.68 -3.91 -10.88
C SER A 161 -9.69 -4.08 -12.41
N LYS A 162 -10.81 -4.60 -12.87
CA LYS A 162 -11.19 -4.66 -14.31
C LYS A 162 -11.81 -3.33 -14.75
N ASP A 163 -12.28 -3.27 -15.99
CA ASP A 163 -13.09 -2.16 -16.47
C ASP A 163 -14.27 -1.91 -15.52
N LYS A 164 -14.52 -0.67 -15.13
CA LYS A 164 -15.52 -0.26 -14.14
C LYS A 164 -15.27 -0.86 -12.75
N PRO A 165 -14.25 -0.37 -12.03
CA PRO A 165 -13.95 -0.82 -10.67
C PRO A 165 -15.16 -0.64 -9.74
N LEU A 166 -15.51 -1.70 -9.02
CA LEU A 166 -16.49 -1.67 -7.94
C LEU A 166 -15.76 -2.04 -6.66
N ILE A 167 -15.80 -1.14 -5.67
CA ILE A 167 -15.12 -1.31 -4.40
C ILE A 167 -16.14 -1.14 -3.28
N ASP A 168 -16.31 -2.18 -2.48
CA ASP A 168 -17.19 -2.16 -1.30
C ASP A 168 -16.32 -2.15 -0.04
N VAL A 169 -16.44 -1.08 0.74
CA VAL A 169 -15.83 -0.97 2.07
C VAL A 169 -16.92 -1.22 3.10
N SER A 170 -16.68 -2.13 4.03
CA SER A 170 -17.64 -2.38 5.10
C SER A 170 -16.94 -2.38 6.46
N ILE A 171 -17.58 -1.71 7.45
CA ILE A 171 -17.12 -1.61 8.83
C ILE A 171 -18.21 -2.18 9.71
N SER A 172 -17.83 -3.14 10.56
CA SER A 172 -18.74 -3.73 11.54
C SER A 172 -18.03 -3.85 12.87
N CYS A 173 -18.50 -3.11 13.87
CA CYS A 173 -17.94 -3.14 15.21
C CYS A 173 -18.91 -3.83 16.16
N LYS A 174 -18.39 -4.78 16.94
CA LYS A 174 -19.07 -5.51 18.01
C LYS A 174 -18.32 -5.25 19.32
N GLU A 175 -18.77 -5.87 20.42
CA GLU A 175 -18.33 -5.57 21.79
C GLU A 175 -16.80 -5.47 21.98
N ASN A 176 -16.00 -6.28 21.28
CA ASN A 176 -14.55 -6.35 21.52
C ASN A 176 -13.69 -6.11 20.27
N GLU A 177 -14.26 -6.10 19.08
CA GLU A 177 -13.50 -5.95 17.83
C GLU A 177 -14.25 -5.14 16.78
N CYS A 178 -13.49 -4.40 15.97
CA CYS A 178 -13.94 -3.83 14.70
C CYS A 178 -13.41 -4.65 13.54
N VAL A 179 -14.30 -4.97 12.61
CA VAL A 179 -14.00 -5.66 11.36
C VAL A 179 -14.12 -4.66 10.23
N LEU A 180 -13.02 -4.44 9.53
CA LEU A 180 -12.95 -3.63 8.32
C LEU A 180 -12.74 -4.57 7.13
N LYS A 181 -13.60 -4.47 6.12
CA LYS A 181 -13.45 -5.23 4.87
C LYS A 181 -13.34 -4.27 3.69
N VAL A 182 -12.48 -4.61 2.76
CA VAL A 182 -12.35 -3.97 1.46
C VAL A 182 -12.46 -5.05 0.40
N LYS A 183 -13.51 -4.97 -0.41
CA LYS A 183 -13.81 -5.93 -1.48
C LYS A 183 -13.77 -5.22 -2.82
N ASP A 184 -13.12 -5.84 -3.80
CA ASP A 184 -13.08 -5.38 -5.19
C ASP A 184 -13.64 -6.44 -6.15
N ASN A 185 -13.97 -6.02 -7.36
CA ASN A 185 -14.39 -6.89 -8.47
C ASN A 185 -13.25 -7.17 -9.47
N GLY A 186 -12.01 -7.16 -8.99
CA GLY A 186 -10.80 -7.23 -9.81
C GLY A 186 -10.47 -8.60 -10.36
N ILE A 187 -9.21 -8.74 -10.76
CA ILE A 187 -8.67 -9.98 -11.37
C ILE A 187 -8.54 -11.14 -10.39
N GLY A 188 -8.63 -10.87 -9.08
CA GLY A 188 -8.44 -11.87 -8.04
C GLY A 188 -6.99 -12.34 -7.90
N ILE A 189 -6.79 -13.28 -6.97
CA ILE A 189 -5.48 -13.82 -6.59
C ILE A 189 -5.53 -15.34 -6.64
N PRO A 190 -4.63 -15.99 -7.41
CA PRO A 190 -4.52 -17.44 -7.43
C PRO A 190 -4.21 -18.02 -6.04
N VAL A 191 -4.75 -19.21 -5.76
CA VAL A 191 -4.71 -19.84 -4.42
C VAL A 191 -3.28 -20.00 -3.90
N GLU A 192 -2.33 -20.36 -4.79
CA GLU A 192 -0.91 -20.56 -4.46
C GLU A 192 -0.18 -19.29 -3.98
N PHE A 193 -0.75 -18.10 -4.24
CA PHE A 193 -0.14 -16.82 -3.86
C PHE A 193 -0.81 -16.14 -2.67
N LYS A 194 -1.98 -16.60 -2.21
CA LYS A 194 -2.73 -15.96 -1.11
C LYS A 194 -1.91 -15.76 0.17
N ASN A 195 -1.06 -16.71 0.51
CA ASN A 195 -0.19 -16.61 1.68
C ASN A 195 1.07 -15.76 1.41
N LYS A 196 1.46 -15.62 0.14
CA LYS A 196 2.68 -14.92 -0.25
C LYS A 196 2.50 -13.42 -0.49
N ILE A 197 1.27 -12.97 -0.76
CA ILE A 197 0.99 -11.55 -1.05
C ILE A 197 1.33 -10.62 0.11
N PHE A 198 1.46 -11.14 1.34
CA PHE A 198 1.88 -10.40 2.52
C PHE A 198 3.40 -10.43 2.75
N GLU A 199 4.14 -11.20 1.94
CA GLU A 199 5.60 -11.18 1.99
C GLU A 199 6.14 -9.87 1.39
N LYS A 200 7.22 -9.35 1.98
CA LYS A 200 7.89 -8.14 1.46
C LYS A 200 8.33 -8.36 0.02
N PHE A 201 8.04 -7.36 -0.84
CA PHE A 201 8.42 -7.34 -2.26
C PHE A 201 7.76 -8.43 -3.12
N PHE A 202 6.87 -9.22 -2.57
CA PHE A 202 6.20 -10.22 -3.37
C PHE A 202 5.17 -9.59 -4.31
N ARG A 203 5.15 -10.09 -5.53
CA ARG A 203 4.14 -9.76 -6.56
C ARG A 203 3.70 -11.03 -7.24
N VAL A 204 2.41 -11.15 -7.50
CA VAL A 204 1.88 -12.26 -8.29
C VAL A 204 2.45 -12.17 -9.71
N PRO A 205 3.16 -13.20 -10.21
CA PRO A 205 3.64 -13.22 -11.59
C PRO A 205 2.42 -13.19 -12.54
N THR A 206 2.38 -12.23 -13.44
CA THR A 206 1.33 -12.12 -14.46
C THR A 206 1.97 -11.99 -15.83
N ASP A 207 1.66 -12.90 -16.74
CA ASP A 207 2.31 -13.04 -18.06
C ASP A 207 2.17 -11.82 -18.99
N ASN A 208 1.26 -10.88 -18.72
CA ASN A 208 0.93 -9.84 -19.67
C ASN A 208 0.71 -8.43 -19.11
N ARG A 209 1.07 -8.14 -17.84
CA ARG A 209 0.84 -6.81 -17.27
C ARG A 209 2.08 -6.19 -16.64
N HIS A 210 3.11 -5.93 -17.47
CA HIS A 210 4.27 -5.09 -17.08
C HIS A 210 3.89 -3.66 -16.68
N ASN A 211 2.63 -3.24 -16.81
CA ASN A 211 2.18 -1.86 -16.60
C ASN A 211 1.63 -1.56 -15.20
N ILE A 212 1.41 -2.55 -14.34
CA ILE A 212 0.93 -2.25 -12.98
C ILE A 212 2.13 -1.84 -12.12
N LYS A 213 2.30 -0.53 -11.91
CA LYS A 213 3.36 0.03 -11.07
C LYS A 213 3.16 -0.35 -9.61
N GLY A 214 4.15 -0.96 -8.98
CA GLY A 214 4.13 -1.29 -7.55
C GLY A 214 5.34 -2.11 -7.13
N TYR A 215 5.77 -1.95 -5.87
CA TYR A 215 7.01 -2.55 -5.36
C TYR A 215 6.77 -3.78 -4.47
N GLY A 216 5.52 -4.22 -4.31
CA GLY A 216 5.19 -5.36 -3.44
C GLY A 216 5.35 -5.07 -1.94
N LEU A 217 5.24 -3.80 -1.54
CA LEU A 217 5.40 -3.38 -0.13
C LEU A 217 4.05 -3.05 0.54
N GLY A 218 3.01 -2.75 -0.22
CA GLY A 218 1.74 -2.28 0.34
C GLY A 218 1.08 -3.30 1.27
N LEU A 219 0.87 -4.53 0.81
CA LEU A 219 0.20 -5.57 1.61
C LEU A 219 1.06 -6.08 2.77
N SER A 220 2.39 -6.13 2.59
CA SER A 220 3.28 -6.49 3.70
C SER A 220 3.28 -5.41 4.80
N TYR A 221 3.17 -4.11 4.41
CA TYR A 221 2.96 -3.02 5.36
C TYR A 221 1.61 -3.16 6.08
N VAL A 222 0.54 -3.41 5.35
CA VAL A 222 -0.79 -3.63 5.94
C VAL A 222 -0.75 -4.74 6.98
N ALA A 223 -0.18 -5.90 6.63
CA ALA A 223 -0.07 -7.03 7.54
C ALA A 223 0.76 -6.68 8.79
N HIS A 224 1.88 -5.98 8.62
CA HIS A 224 2.72 -5.55 9.74
C HIS A 224 1.96 -4.61 10.68
N ILE A 225 1.34 -3.55 10.18
CA ILE A 225 0.61 -2.58 11.00
C ILE A 225 -0.56 -3.24 11.72
N VAL A 226 -1.33 -4.07 11.04
CA VAL A 226 -2.43 -4.81 11.66
C VAL A 226 -1.92 -5.71 12.79
N GLN A 227 -0.79 -6.40 12.59
CA GLN A 227 -0.16 -7.24 13.62
C GLN A 227 0.34 -6.41 14.82
N GLN A 228 0.96 -5.24 14.58
CA GLN A 228 1.39 -4.33 15.64
C GLN A 228 0.20 -3.84 16.48
N HIS A 229 -0.98 -3.68 15.88
CA HIS A 229 -2.23 -3.37 16.57
C HIS A 229 -2.93 -4.59 17.18
N ARG A 230 -2.24 -5.74 17.31
CA ARG A 230 -2.80 -7.01 17.81
C ARG A 230 -4.01 -7.49 17.02
N GLY A 231 -4.16 -7.01 15.79
CA GLY A 231 -5.21 -7.39 14.85
C GLY A 231 -4.84 -8.58 13.98
N THR A 232 -5.75 -8.97 13.12
CA THR A 232 -5.53 -10.00 12.10
C THR A 232 -5.99 -9.51 10.73
N ILE A 233 -5.30 -9.94 9.69
CA ILE A 233 -5.70 -9.72 8.31
C ILE A 233 -5.85 -11.06 7.60
N THR A 234 -6.93 -11.21 6.84
CA THR A 234 -7.18 -12.36 5.99
C THR A 234 -7.59 -11.92 4.60
N VAL A 235 -7.41 -12.81 3.61
CA VAL A 235 -7.79 -12.58 2.22
C VAL A 235 -8.69 -13.70 1.73
N HIS A 236 -9.82 -13.33 1.13
CA HIS A 236 -10.65 -14.20 0.34
C HIS A 236 -10.65 -13.70 -1.10
N SER A 237 -10.22 -14.55 -2.04
CA SER A 237 -10.09 -14.16 -3.44
C SER A 237 -10.12 -15.39 -4.32
N GLU A 238 -10.71 -15.25 -5.49
CA GLU A 238 -10.69 -16.24 -6.56
C GLU A 238 -10.31 -15.56 -7.87
N PRO A 239 -9.57 -16.23 -8.76
CA PRO A 239 -9.26 -15.69 -10.07
C PRO A 239 -10.54 -15.19 -10.76
N ASP A 240 -10.46 -14.02 -11.33
CA ASP A 240 -11.54 -13.33 -12.06
C ASP A 240 -12.79 -12.94 -11.26
N SER A 241 -12.84 -13.19 -9.96
CA SER A 241 -13.99 -12.92 -9.06
C SER A 241 -13.73 -11.77 -8.09
N GLY A 242 -12.52 -11.18 -8.12
CA GLY A 242 -12.12 -10.10 -7.23
C GLY A 242 -11.46 -10.57 -5.94
N THR A 243 -11.24 -9.63 -5.04
CA THR A 243 -10.56 -9.87 -3.76
C THR A 243 -11.28 -9.18 -2.62
N GLU A 244 -11.41 -9.85 -1.49
CA GLU A 244 -11.88 -9.30 -0.22
C GLU A 244 -10.77 -9.43 0.82
N PHE A 245 -10.26 -8.29 1.31
CA PHE A 245 -9.41 -8.23 2.50
C PHE A 245 -10.27 -7.97 3.72
N THR A 246 -10.07 -8.76 4.77
CA THR A 246 -10.75 -8.61 6.05
C THR A 246 -9.71 -8.34 7.14
N ILE A 247 -9.82 -7.18 7.78
CA ILE A 247 -9.01 -6.78 8.93
C ILE A 247 -9.88 -6.78 10.17
N LYS A 248 -9.37 -7.37 11.25
CA LYS A 248 -9.97 -7.33 12.58
C LYS A 248 -9.04 -6.57 13.51
N LEU A 249 -9.55 -5.57 14.18
CA LEU A 249 -8.83 -4.76 15.14
C LEU A 249 -9.54 -4.81 16.49
N PRO A 250 -8.82 -4.93 17.61
CA PRO A 250 -9.42 -4.77 18.94
C PRO A 250 -9.94 -3.33 19.12
N LEU A 251 -11.02 -3.16 19.85
CA LEU A 251 -11.58 -1.81 20.13
C LEU A 251 -10.71 -1.02 21.08
N THR A 252 -10.06 -1.69 22.04
CA THR A 252 -9.23 -1.07 23.06
C THR A 252 -7.82 -1.68 23.03
N HIS A 253 -6.83 -0.85 23.30
CA HIS A 253 -5.47 -1.30 23.54
C HIS A 253 -5.27 -1.40 25.05
N GLU A 254 -5.17 -2.62 25.61
CA GLU A 254 -4.72 -2.82 26.97
C GLU A 254 -3.20 -2.70 26.99
N GLU A 255 -2.68 -1.65 27.63
CA GLU A 255 -1.26 -1.57 28.01
C GLU A 255 -0.99 -2.64 29.06
N ASN A 256 -0.09 -3.58 28.77
CA ASN A 256 0.48 -4.51 29.75
C ASN A 256 1.69 -3.87 30.40
#